data_e4edf429739fde4cca611b94264431ca
#
_entry.id   e4edf429739fde4cca611b94264431ca
#
_cell.length_a   1.000
_cell.length_b   1.000
_cell.length_c   1.000
_cell.angle_alpha   90.00
_cell.angle_beta   90.00
_cell.angle_gamma   90.00
#
_symmetry.space_group_name_H-M   'P 1'
#
loop_
_entity.id
_entity.type
_entity.pdbx_description
1 polymer ?
#
loop_
_entity_poly.entity_id
_entity_poly.type
_entity_poly.pdbx_seq_one_letter_code
_entity_poly.pdbx_strand_id
1 'polypeptide(L)'
;MRLKRSRLSTYQIKKAIVKRDAEGGTYIEYNPAVPIVAEMWSGGGKLQTEMYGNRLPNIRNLRLNGAYYEVPGTNGKVIYQMKYGPEITVGDGVCIYSAANQEPDYQIIAVYPYSYLILEVEKR
;
A
#
# COMPACT_ATOMS: atom_id res chain seq x y z
N MET A 1 5.99 18.36 -11.25
CA MET A 1 5.85 18.71 -9.83
C MET A 1 6.70 17.78 -8.98
N ARG A 2 7.45 18.30 -8.04
CA ARG A 2 8.26 17.50 -7.14
C ARG A 2 7.62 17.41 -5.77
N LEU A 3 7.71 16.24 -5.14
CA LEU A 3 7.34 16.08 -3.75
C LEU A 3 8.39 16.76 -2.87
N LYS A 4 7.96 17.37 -1.77
CA LYS A 4 8.88 18.04 -0.86
C LYS A 4 9.70 17.01 -0.08
N ARG A 5 11.02 17.11 -0.13
CA ARG A 5 11.93 16.21 0.59
C ARG A 5 11.63 16.12 2.08
N SER A 6 11.24 17.24 2.70
CA SER A 6 10.94 17.29 4.13
C SER A 6 9.72 16.48 4.53
N ARG A 7 8.88 16.09 3.55
CA ARG A 7 7.67 15.29 3.80
C ARG A 7 7.84 13.84 3.39
N LEU A 8 8.98 13.48 2.79
CA LEU A 8 9.24 12.12 2.35
C LEU A 8 9.78 11.28 3.49
N SER A 9 9.26 10.09 3.63
CA SER A 9 9.74 9.09 4.58
C SER A 9 9.83 7.74 3.88
N THR A 10 10.59 6.83 4.47
CA THR A 10 10.71 5.48 3.95
C THR A 10 9.72 4.57 4.67
N TYR A 11 8.92 3.86 3.89
CA TYR A 11 7.99 2.84 4.39
C TYR A 11 8.33 1.51 3.77
N GLN A 12 7.85 0.42 4.35
CA GLN A 12 8.13 -0.92 3.87
C GLN A 12 6.86 -1.53 3.30
N ILE A 13 6.95 -2.04 2.07
CA ILE A 13 5.87 -2.77 1.42
C ILE A 13 6.16 -4.26 1.54
N LYS A 14 5.15 -5.03 1.92
CA LYS A 14 5.22 -6.48 1.97
C LYS A 14 4.16 -7.08 1.08
N LYS A 15 4.58 -7.84 0.09
CA LYS A 15 3.69 -8.52 -0.83
C LYS A 15 2.88 -9.58 -0.08
N ALA A 16 1.55 -9.51 -0.19
CA ALA A 16 0.66 -10.51 0.40
C ALA A 16 0.52 -11.71 -0.53
N ILE A 17 0.67 -12.90 0.04
CA ILE A 17 0.50 -14.16 -0.69
C ILE A 17 -0.54 -14.97 0.04
N VAL A 18 -1.59 -15.37 -0.68
CA VAL A 18 -2.63 -16.25 -0.13
C VAL A 18 -2.13 -17.70 -0.22
N LYS A 19 -2.10 -18.39 0.90
CA LYS A 19 -1.72 -19.78 0.99
C LYS A 19 -2.85 -20.62 1.59
N ARG A 20 -2.84 -21.90 1.28
CA ARG A 20 -3.81 -22.86 1.84
C ARG A 20 -3.13 -23.72 2.90
N ASP A 21 -3.83 -23.94 4.00
CA ASP A 21 -3.37 -24.88 5.02
C ASP A 21 -3.80 -26.31 4.69
N ALA A 22 -3.38 -27.28 5.50
CA ALA A 22 -3.68 -28.69 5.30
C ALA A 22 -5.17 -29.02 5.46
N GLU A 23 -5.94 -28.16 6.11
CA GLU A 23 -7.35 -28.35 6.37
C GLU A 23 -8.25 -27.65 5.35
N GLY A 24 -7.66 -27.06 4.31
CA GLY A 24 -8.40 -26.34 3.26
C GLY A 24 -8.71 -24.88 3.58
N GLY A 25 -8.31 -24.38 4.75
CA GLY A 25 -8.41 -22.96 5.08
C GLY A 25 -7.38 -22.13 4.32
N THR A 26 -7.56 -20.82 4.31
CA THR A 26 -6.62 -19.91 3.69
C THR A 26 -6.02 -18.98 4.74
N TYR A 27 -4.77 -18.56 4.51
CA TYR A 27 -4.10 -17.57 5.34
C TYR A 27 -3.19 -16.74 4.46
N ILE A 28 -2.78 -15.58 4.98
CA ILE A 28 -1.92 -14.65 4.25
C ILE A 28 -0.52 -14.70 4.84
N GLU A 29 0.47 -14.93 3.97
CA GLU A 29 1.88 -14.72 4.30
C GLU A 29 2.37 -13.47 3.57
N TYR A 30 3.37 -12.82 4.16
CA TYR A 30 3.97 -11.64 3.56
C TYR A 30 5.41 -11.93 3.15
N ASN A 31 5.77 -11.52 1.94
CA ASN A 31 7.14 -11.59 1.48
C ASN A 31 8.03 -10.59 2.26
N PRO A 32 9.36 -10.75 2.20
CA PRO A 32 10.26 -9.77 2.82
C PRO A 32 9.95 -8.34 2.38
N ALA A 33 10.16 -7.41 3.30
CA ALA A 33 9.87 -6.00 3.06
C ALA A 33 10.76 -5.40 1.98
N VAL A 34 10.16 -4.55 1.14
CA VAL A 34 10.87 -3.75 0.15
C VAL A 34 10.59 -2.28 0.45
N PRO A 35 11.62 -1.44 0.59
CA PRO A 35 11.41 -0.04 0.96
C PRO A 35 10.82 0.78 -0.19
N ILE A 36 9.98 1.74 0.17
CA ILE A 36 9.49 2.78 -0.72
C ILE A 36 9.63 4.14 -0.04
N VAL A 37 9.77 5.17 -0.84
CA VAL A 37 9.80 6.55 -0.35
C VAL A 37 8.48 7.20 -0.71
N ALA A 38 7.81 7.79 0.28
CA ALA A 38 6.48 8.35 0.06
C ALA A 38 6.19 9.50 1.01
N GLU A 39 5.25 10.34 0.62
CA GLU A 39 4.63 11.35 1.47
C GLU A 39 3.33 10.76 2.04
N MET A 40 3.13 10.87 3.35
CA MET A 40 1.94 10.35 4.01
C MET A 40 1.11 11.48 4.59
N TRP A 41 -0.21 11.35 4.49
CA TRP A 41 -1.15 12.20 5.21
C TRP A 41 -2.35 11.38 5.67
N SER A 42 -3.01 11.89 6.73
CA SER A 42 -4.19 11.22 7.29
C SER A 42 -5.36 11.24 6.34
N GLY A 43 -6.22 10.25 6.43
CA GLY A 43 -7.47 10.24 5.70
C GLY A 43 -8.30 11.48 6.02
N GLY A 44 -8.95 12.04 5.01
CA GLY A 44 -9.76 13.24 5.15
C GLY A 44 -10.35 13.65 3.81
N GLY A 45 -11.00 14.79 3.83
CA GLY A 45 -11.70 15.31 2.66
C GLY A 45 -13.10 14.71 2.51
N LYS A 46 -13.92 15.41 1.72
CA LYS A 46 -15.33 15.07 1.57
C LYS A 46 -15.54 13.66 1.02
N LEU A 47 -14.81 13.33 -0.04
CA LEU A 47 -14.99 12.04 -0.71
C LEU A 47 -14.60 10.87 0.19
N GLN A 48 -13.46 10.94 0.85
CA GLN A 48 -13.04 9.87 1.77
C GLN A 48 -13.98 9.77 2.97
N THR A 49 -14.46 10.88 3.48
CA THR A 49 -15.43 10.89 4.59
C THR A 49 -16.72 10.16 4.19
N GLU A 50 -17.20 10.40 2.99
CA GLU A 50 -18.40 9.72 2.48
C GLU A 50 -18.15 8.23 2.25
N MET A 51 -16.98 7.86 1.70
CA MET A 51 -16.65 6.46 1.39
C MET A 51 -16.39 5.62 2.63
N TYR A 52 -15.67 6.15 3.62
CA TYR A 52 -15.15 5.34 4.72
C TYR A 52 -15.84 5.58 6.07
N GLY A 53 -16.48 6.74 6.25
CA GLY A 53 -17.24 7.01 7.48
C GLY A 53 -16.40 6.78 8.75
N ASN A 54 -16.86 5.86 9.59
CA ASN A 54 -16.21 5.53 10.86
C ASN A 54 -14.81 4.91 10.72
N ARG A 55 -14.48 4.42 9.54
CA ARG A 55 -13.14 3.86 9.26
C ARG A 55 -12.09 4.94 8.99
N LEU A 56 -12.52 6.17 8.75
CA LEU A 56 -11.64 7.26 8.31
C LEU A 56 -10.42 7.48 9.22
N PRO A 57 -10.53 7.41 10.57
CA PRO A 57 -9.34 7.56 11.43
C PRO A 57 -8.26 6.51 11.20
N ASN A 58 -8.61 5.37 10.62
CA ASN A 58 -7.68 4.27 10.33
C ASN A 58 -7.14 4.32 8.90
N ILE A 59 -7.52 5.34 8.13
CA ILE A 59 -7.09 5.51 6.74
C ILE A 59 -5.89 6.45 6.70
N ARG A 60 -4.90 6.07 5.90
CA ARG A 60 -3.76 6.93 5.58
C ARG A 60 -3.60 6.95 4.06
N ASN A 61 -3.08 8.05 3.55
CA ASN A 61 -2.78 8.21 2.14
C ASN A 61 -1.28 8.26 1.96
N LEU A 62 -0.76 7.54 0.98
CA LEU A 62 0.65 7.55 0.61
C LEU A 62 0.78 8.00 -0.84
N ARG A 63 1.57 9.02 -1.08
CA ARG A 63 1.96 9.43 -2.43
C ARG A 63 3.38 8.99 -2.66
N LEU A 64 3.57 8.02 -3.55
CA LEU A 64 4.86 7.41 -3.77
C LEU A 64 5.75 8.29 -4.62
N ASN A 65 7.00 8.38 -4.21
CA ASN A 65 8.02 9.13 -4.96
C ASN A 65 8.67 8.18 -5.97
N GLY A 66 8.56 8.50 -7.25
CA GLY A 66 9.17 7.74 -8.31
C GLY A 66 8.22 7.35 -9.42
N ALA A 67 8.80 6.92 -10.52
CA ALA A 67 8.05 6.47 -11.70
C ALA A 67 7.54 5.03 -11.50
N TYR A 68 6.43 4.73 -12.14
CA TYR A 68 5.83 3.39 -12.11
C TYR A 68 5.23 3.06 -13.47
N TYR A 69 4.91 1.79 -13.67
CA TYR A 69 4.16 1.34 -14.84
C TYR A 69 3.20 0.22 -14.45
N GLU A 70 2.14 0.06 -15.21
CA GLU A 70 1.14 -0.97 -14.96
C GLU A 70 1.56 -2.28 -15.63
N VAL A 71 1.35 -3.38 -14.94
CA VAL A 71 1.60 -4.73 -15.44
C VAL A 71 0.32 -5.55 -15.28
N PRO A 72 -0.13 -6.27 -16.31
CA PRO A 72 -1.29 -7.14 -16.17
C PRO A 72 -1.02 -8.23 -15.13
N GLY A 73 -1.93 -8.36 -14.18
CA GLY A 73 -1.88 -9.44 -13.20
C GLY A 73 -2.84 -10.56 -13.54
N THR A 74 -2.85 -11.60 -12.71
CA THR A 74 -3.80 -12.70 -12.83
C THR A 74 -5.17 -12.27 -12.30
N ASN A 75 -6.23 -12.88 -12.83
CA ASN A 75 -7.62 -12.66 -12.37
C ASN A 75 -8.09 -11.20 -12.48
N GLY A 76 -7.62 -10.48 -13.50
CA GLY A 76 -8.04 -9.10 -13.74
C GLY A 76 -7.44 -8.07 -12.80
N LYS A 77 -6.54 -8.47 -11.91
CA LYS A 77 -5.85 -7.53 -11.03
C LYS A 77 -4.78 -6.77 -11.79
N VAL A 78 -4.60 -5.50 -11.45
CA VAL A 78 -3.53 -4.68 -11.99
C VAL A 78 -2.39 -4.63 -10.98
N ILE A 79 -1.18 -4.81 -11.46
CA ILE A 79 0.03 -4.69 -10.67
C ILE A 79 0.71 -3.39 -11.07
N TYR A 80 1.07 -2.58 -10.09
CA TYR A 80 1.80 -1.33 -10.31
C TYR A 80 3.25 -1.56 -9.92
N GLN A 81 4.13 -1.58 -10.93
CA GLN A 81 5.55 -1.81 -10.70
C GLN A 81 6.28 -0.48 -10.57
N MET A 82 6.84 -0.22 -9.39
CA MET A 82 7.73 0.93 -9.22
C MET A 82 9.02 0.68 -10.00
N LYS A 83 9.51 1.70 -10.70
CA LYS A 83 10.68 1.56 -11.58
C LYS A 83 11.91 1.04 -10.83
N TYR A 84 12.10 1.47 -9.61
CA TYR A 84 13.23 1.08 -8.76
C TYR A 84 12.74 0.59 -7.39
N GLY A 85 11.63 -0.12 -7.37
CA GLY A 85 11.02 -0.52 -6.11
C GLY A 85 10.11 -1.74 -6.26
N PRO A 86 9.22 -1.93 -5.28
CA PRO A 86 8.37 -3.13 -5.24
C PRO A 86 7.23 -3.09 -6.25
N GLU A 87 6.65 -4.25 -6.48
CA GLU A 87 5.32 -4.35 -7.06
C GLU A 87 4.28 -3.95 -6.03
N ILE A 88 3.22 -3.29 -6.47
CA ILE A 88 2.16 -2.81 -5.60
C ILE A 88 0.82 -3.30 -6.11
N THR A 89 0.07 -3.95 -5.25
CA THR A 89 -1.27 -4.49 -5.56
C THR A 89 -2.17 -4.26 -4.35
N VAL A 90 -3.46 -4.06 -4.59
CA VAL A 90 -4.45 -3.99 -3.52
C VAL A 90 -4.38 -5.28 -2.67
N GLY A 91 -4.35 -5.13 -1.37
CA GLY A 91 -4.21 -6.23 -0.42
C GLY A 91 -2.80 -6.41 0.14
N ASP A 92 -1.78 -5.81 -0.49
CA ASP A 92 -0.43 -5.86 0.04
C ASP A 92 -0.33 -5.12 1.38
N GLY A 93 0.62 -5.54 2.22
CA GLY A 93 0.85 -4.92 3.52
C GLY A 93 1.81 -3.75 3.45
N VAL A 94 1.62 -2.80 4.35
CA VAL A 94 2.51 -1.64 4.50
C VAL A 94 2.85 -1.49 5.96
N CYS A 95 4.14 -1.39 6.27
CA CYS A 95 4.60 -1.08 7.62
C CYS A 95 4.70 0.44 7.76
N ILE A 96 3.74 1.05 8.42
CA ILE A 96 3.72 2.49 8.69
C ILE A 96 4.45 2.77 10.00
N TYR A 97 4.01 2.13 11.08
CA TYR A 97 4.61 2.27 12.41
C TYR A 97 5.30 0.99 12.88
N SER A 98 4.98 -0.16 12.26
CA SER A 98 5.66 -1.41 12.57
C SER A 98 7.03 -1.50 11.88
N ALA A 99 7.91 -2.32 12.42
CA ALA A 99 9.23 -2.52 11.84
C ALA A 99 9.18 -3.44 10.62
N ALA A 100 10.22 -3.36 9.78
CA ALA A 100 10.31 -4.16 8.56
C ALA A 100 10.29 -5.68 8.80
N ASN A 101 10.72 -6.11 9.98
CA ASN A 101 10.73 -7.53 10.36
C ASN A 101 9.45 -7.97 11.11
N GLN A 102 8.49 -7.08 11.26
CA GLN A 102 7.21 -7.37 11.90
C GLN A 102 6.12 -7.50 10.84
N GLU A 103 4.95 -8.00 11.22
CA GLU A 103 3.80 -7.98 10.32
C GLU A 103 3.41 -6.55 9.98
N PRO A 104 2.90 -6.31 8.77
CA PRO A 104 2.47 -4.96 8.41
C PRO A 104 1.27 -4.54 9.26
N ASP A 105 1.28 -3.30 9.70
CA ASP A 105 0.19 -2.72 10.50
C ASP A 105 -0.92 -2.11 9.65
N TYR A 106 -0.68 -1.91 8.35
CA TYR A 106 -1.65 -1.39 7.39
C TYR A 106 -1.72 -2.29 6.17
N GLN A 107 -2.84 -2.22 5.45
CA GLN A 107 -2.99 -2.90 4.16
C GLN A 107 -3.49 -1.91 3.11
N ILE A 108 -3.11 -2.15 1.86
CA ILE A 108 -3.54 -1.32 0.73
C ILE A 108 -4.97 -1.68 0.37
N ILE A 109 -5.87 -0.70 0.42
CA ILE A 109 -7.28 -0.89 0.08
C ILE A 109 -7.66 -0.29 -1.27
N ALA A 110 -6.86 0.66 -1.76
CA ALA A 110 -7.09 1.26 -3.07
C ALA A 110 -5.80 1.84 -3.62
N VAL A 111 -5.68 1.87 -4.94
CA VAL A 111 -4.54 2.46 -5.65
C VAL A 111 -5.08 3.40 -6.72
N TYR A 112 -4.53 4.62 -6.78
CA TYR A 112 -4.89 5.62 -7.77
C TYR A 112 -3.69 5.96 -8.65
N PRO A 113 -3.73 5.55 -9.94
CA PRO A 113 -2.59 5.73 -10.83
C PRO A 113 -2.59 7.11 -11.50
N TYR A 114 -2.18 8.11 -10.76
CA TYR A 114 -2.01 9.47 -11.27
C TYR A 114 -0.55 9.71 -11.66
N SER A 115 -0.14 10.98 -11.82
CA SER A 115 1.27 11.33 -12.10
C SER A 115 2.22 10.71 -11.07
N TYR A 116 1.79 10.71 -9.80
CA TYR A 116 2.37 9.91 -8.73
C TYR A 116 1.38 8.82 -8.35
N LEU A 117 1.87 7.64 -8.03
CA LEU A 117 1.02 6.58 -7.53
C LEU A 117 0.56 6.91 -6.11
N ILE A 118 -0.75 6.91 -5.89
CA ILE A 118 -1.34 7.20 -4.59
C ILE A 118 -1.98 5.94 -4.05
N LEU A 119 -1.66 5.60 -2.81
CA LEU A 119 -2.23 4.46 -2.11
C LEU A 119 -3.15 4.94 -0.99
N GLU A 120 -4.30 4.31 -0.86
CA GLU A 120 -5.08 4.37 0.38
C GLU A 120 -4.79 3.11 1.17
N VAL A 121 -4.38 3.28 2.41
CA VAL A 121 -4.06 2.16 3.30
C VAL A 121 -4.92 2.25 4.55
N GLU A 122 -5.31 1.10 5.07
CA GLU A 122 -6.15 1.00 6.25
C GLU A 122 -5.45 0.17 7.31
N LYS A 123 -5.53 0.60 8.57
CA LYS A 123 -4.99 -0.13 9.72
C LYS A 123 -5.65 -1.50 9.83
N ARG A 124 -4.84 -2.51 10.01
CA ARG A 124 -5.27 -3.89 10.18
C ARG A 124 -5.77 -4.17 11.58
#